data_6298f2e2be1c47db8707f926590a7304
#
_entry.id   6298f2e2be1c47db8707f926590a7304
#
_cell.length_a   1.000
_cell.length_b   1.000
_cell.length_c   1.000
_cell.angle_alpha   90.00
_cell.angle_beta   90.00
_cell.angle_gamma   90.00
#
_symmetry.space_group_name_H-M   'P 1'
#
loop_
_entity.id
_entity.type
_entity.pdbx_description
1 polymer ?
#
loop_
_entity_poly.entity_id
_entity_poly.type
_entity_poly.pdbx_seq_one_letter_code
_entity_poly.pdbx_strand_id
1 'polypeptide(L)'
;MINVKILKEKEDIEYNAIFEPSDIENDFLFVEPKTFLIKWTNVRDYIRKVSKIVKDFKFKNVLLSLKDDENLTFAIEELYYQHYSFDKYKSKINTFDVNYFIISKIDDNNLAKIISEGVNYTRDLVNEPPNKIYPETLKLEAEKIAKNYNFEIEVFDRKELEKMGFNAFLAVASGSDKEPYFVHLSYKSGNPKLKIAIVGKALTFDSGGLNIKTYEGMLDMKIDMAGAGTVLGVFDIIGKLKLKDIEIHGFFATCENMPSGKAMKPGDVVKAYNGKTIEILNTDAEGRLTLADVLSYISKHYKHLDYIIDFATLTGAIVVALGEYRAGVFTPNFDLYKKIEYYGSLADENYWLMPLDEKIAQKLKSKVADIKNTGDRWGGAIFAALFLREFVEEPKKWAHIDIAGVAYNNEIGATGFGVRTIIYWILDTLKFSKIGG
;
A
#
# COMPACT_ATOMS: atom_id res chain seq x y z
N MET A 1 -23.03 3.34 -7.08
CA MET A 1 -22.74 3.39 -5.61
C MET A 1 -23.31 2.16 -4.93
N ILE A 2 -22.79 1.74 -3.80
CA ILE A 2 -23.41 0.68 -2.99
C ILE A 2 -23.90 1.24 -1.65
N ASN A 3 -24.99 0.67 -1.17
CA ASN A 3 -25.52 0.92 0.15
C ASN A 3 -25.61 -0.43 0.88
N VAL A 4 -25.04 -0.53 2.07
CA VAL A 4 -25.04 -1.75 2.88
C VAL A 4 -25.87 -1.50 4.14
N LYS A 5 -26.90 -2.31 4.36
CA LYS A 5 -27.77 -2.27 5.53
C LYS A 5 -27.71 -3.62 6.26
N ILE A 6 -27.48 -3.57 7.56
CA ILE A 6 -27.51 -4.75 8.42
C ILE A 6 -28.92 -4.95 8.96
N LEU A 7 -29.44 -6.18 8.84
CA LEU A 7 -30.75 -6.56 9.33
C LEU A 7 -30.60 -7.60 10.44
N LYS A 8 -31.42 -7.51 11.48
CA LYS A 8 -31.50 -8.55 12.54
C LYS A 8 -32.22 -9.80 12.07
N GLU A 9 -33.19 -9.62 11.17
CA GLU A 9 -33.98 -10.67 10.54
C GLU A 9 -34.39 -10.22 9.14
N LYS A 10 -34.94 -11.13 8.34
CA LYS A 10 -35.42 -10.85 6.99
C LYS A 10 -36.60 -9.87 7.08
N GLU A 11 -36.45 -8.68 6.54
CA GLU A 11 -37.50 -7.67 6.43
C GLU A 11 -38.37 -7.93 5.19
N ASP A 12 -39.61 -7.42 5.20
CA ASP A 12 -40.54 -7.48 4.05
C ASP A 12 -40.15 -6.44 2.98
N ILE A 13 -39.01 -6.66 2.37
CA ILE A 13 -38.46 -5.87 1.27
C ILE A 13 -38.48 -6.73 0.01
N GLU A 14 -38.85 -6.12 -1.12
CA GLU A 14 -38.75 -6.83 -2.39
C GLU A 14 -37.30 -6.96 -2.84
N TYR A 15 -36.69 -8.14 -2.64
CA TYR A 15 -35.36 -8.46 -3.12
C TYR A 15 -35.39 -8.92 -4.58
N ASN A 16 -34.39 -8.48 -5.36
CA ASN A 16 -34.18 -8.96 -6.72
C ASN A 16 -33.41 -10.29 -6.72
N ALA A 17 -32.54 -10.49 -5.74
CA ALA A 17 -31.78 -11.71 -5.56
C ALA A 17 -31.49 -11.96 -4.08
N ILE A 18 -31.41 -13.24 -3.70
CA ILE A 18 -31.04 -13.76 -2.39
C ILE A 18 -29.84 -14.68 -2.62
N PHE A 19 -28.76 -14.46 -1.86
CA PHE A 19 -27.56 -15.27 -1.94
C PHE A 19 -27.28 -15.94 -0.60
N GLU A 20 -27.07 -17.26 -0.65
CA GLU A 20 -26.78 -18.09 0.50
C GLU A 20 -25.49 -18.89 0.30
N PRO A 21 -24.61 -18.94 1.32
CA PRO A 21 -23.39 -19.73 1.25
C PRO A 21 -23.73 -21.22 1.33
N SER A 22 -23.07 -22.05 0.51
CA SER A 22 -23.33 -23.50 0.45
C SER A 22 -22.04 -24.28 0.15
N ASP A 23 -22.03 -25.56 0.50
CA ASP A 23 -20.93 -26.49 0.23
C ASP A 23 -21.12 -27.25 -1.09
N ILE A 24 -21.73 -26.64 -2.10
CA ILE A 24 -21.93 -27.20 -3.45
C ILE A 24 -20.59 -27.30 -4.22
N GLU A 25 -20.53 -28.19 -5.20
CA GLU A 25 -19.32 -28.38 -6.03
C GLU A 25 -19.10 -27.23 -7.03
N ASN A 26 -20.19 -26.76 -7.66
CA ASN A 26 -20.15 -25.66 -8.61
C ASN A 26 -20.04 -24.32 -7.91
N ASP A 27 -19.54 -23.30 -8.60
CA ASP A 27 -19.38 -21.94 -8.04
C ASP A 27 -20.70 -21.33 -7.58
N PHE A 28 -21.80 -21.61 -8.28
CA PHE A 28 -23.15 -21.23 -7.87
C PHE A 28 -24.21 -22.19 -8.44
N LEU A 29 -25.38 -22.21 -7.79
CA LEU A 29 -26.58 -22.93 -8.23
C LEU A 29 -27.80 -22.05 -8.02
N PHE A 30 -28.62 -21.89 -9.06
CA PHE A 30 -29.91 -21.22 -8.97
C PHE A 30 -30.96 -22.29 -8.56
N VAL A 31 -31.57 -22.14 -7.38
CA VAL A 31 -32.46 -23.18 -6.80
C VAL A 31 -33.92 -22.79 -6.80
N GLU A 32 -34.23 -21.49 -6.64
CA GLU A 32 -35.58 -20.95 -6.61
C GLU A 32 -35.63 -19.57 -7.27
N PRO A 33 -36.82 -19.05 -7.64
CA PRO A 33 -36.92 -17.69 -8.09
C PRO A 33 -36.22 -16.74 -7.12
N LYS A 34 -35.18 -16.03 -7.60
CA LYS A 34 -34.36 -15.08 -6.86
C LYS A 34 -33.36 -15.67 -5.87
N THR A 35 -33.25 -17.01 -5.68
CA THR A 35 -32.31 -17.60 -4.71
C THR A 35 -31.16 -18.30 -5.41
N PHE A 36 -29.93 -17.91 -5.03
CA PHE A 36 -28.67 -18.47 -5.50
C PHE A 36 -27.90 -19.09 -4.34
N LEU A 37 -27.52 -20.34 -4.45
CA LEU A 37 -26.54 -20.99 -3.60
C LEU A 37 -25.15 -20.70 -4.17
N ILE A 38 -24.24 -20.17 -3.35
CA ILE A 38 -22.88 -19.82 -3.76
C ILE A 38 -21.89 -20.71 -3.03
N LYS A 39 -20.98 -21.31 -3.78
CA LYS A 39 -19.92 -22.15 -3.21
C LYS A 39 -19.10 -21.34 -2.19
N TRP A 40 -19.09 -21.85 -0.96
CA TRP A 40 -18.32 -21.24 0.13
C TRP A 40 -16.89 -21.78 0.11
N THR A 41 -15.92 -20.86 0.04
CA THR A 41 -14.50 -21.13 0.26
C THR A 41 -14.03 -20.32 1.46
N ASN A 42 -14.27 -19.02 1.40
CA ASN A 42 -14.15 -18.05 2.48
C ASN A 42 -15.06 -16.87 2.17
N VAL A 43 -15.20 -15.94 3.12
CA VAL A 43 -16.15 -14.83 2.99
C VAL A 43 -15.81 -13.89 1.82
N ARG A 44 -14.54 -13.60 1.56
CA ARG A 44 -14.15 -12.72 0.47
C ARG A 44 -14.41 -13.34 -0.90
N ASP A 45 -14.07 -14.63 -1.08
CA ASP A 45 -14.37 -15.36 -2.31
C ASP A 45 -15.89 -15.44 -2.57
N TYR A 46 -16.66 -15.71 -1.51
CA TYR A 46 -18.13 -15.70 -1.58
C TYR A 46 -18.66 -14.34 -2.07
N ILE A 47 -18.20 -13.23 -1.49
CA ILE A 47 -18.64 -11.88 -1.88
C ILE A 47 -18.18 -11.51 -3.31
N ARG A 48 -17.01 -11.95 -3.76
CA ARG A 48 -16.55 -11.77 -5.15
C ARG A 48 -17.50 -12.42 -6.15
N LYS A 49 -17.88 -13.68 -5.88
CA LYS A 49 -18.83 -14.42 -6.74
C LYS A 49 -20.19 -13.73 -6.76
N VAL A 50 -20.72 -13.35 -5.59
CA VAL A 50 -21.94 -12.57 -5.48
C VAL A 50 -21.87 -11.28 -6.25
N SER A 51 -20.83 -10.47 -6.03
CA SER A 51 -20.66 -9.17 -6.69
C SER A 51 -20.60 -9.28 -8.20
N LYS A 52 -19.96 -10.34 -8.73
CA LYS A 52 -19.92 -10.63 -10.16
C LYS A 52 -21.33 -10.89 -10.70
N ILE A 53 -22.09 -11.80 -10.09
CA ILE A 53 -23.46 -12.12 -10.51
C ILE A 53 -24.35 -10.88 -10.41
N VAL A 54 -24.26 -10.09 -9.33
CA VAL A 54 -25.04 -8.86 -9.14
C VAL A 54 -24.77 -7.84 -10.25
N LYS A 55 -23.52 -7.68 -10.66
CA LYS A 55 -23.15 -6.79 -11.78
C LYS A 55 -23.65 -7.31 -13.13
N ASP A 56 -23.48 -8.60 -13.39
CA ASP A 56 -23.87 -9.22 -14.66
C ASP A 56 -25.39 -9.14 -14.88
N PHE A 57 -26.19 -9.37 -13.85
CA PHE A 57 -27.65 -9.33 -13.88
C PHE A 57 -28.26 -7.99 -13.48
N LYS A 58 -27.44 -7.02 -13.04
CA LYS A 58 -27.86 -5.67 -12.61
C LYS A 58 -28.92 -5.70 -11.50
N PHE A 59 -28.77 -6.56 -10.50
CA PHE A 59 -29.66 -6.61 -9.35
C PHE A 59 -29.49 -5.39 -8.45
N LYS A 60 -30.62 -4.76 -8.06
CA LYS A 60 -30.62 -3.51 -7.27
C LYS A 60 -30.78 -3.75 -5.77
N ASN A 61 -31.61 -4.69 -5.35
CA ASN A 61 -31.87 -5.04 -3.95
C ASN A 61 -31.44 -6.49 -3.73
N VAL A 62 -30.42 -6.70 -2.96
CA VAL A 62 -29.75 -7.99 -2.79
C VAL A 62 -29.73 -8.35 -1.31
N LEU A 63 -30.26 -9.52 -0.97
CA LEU A 63 -30.16 -10.08 0.38
C LEU A 63 -28.98 -11.07 0.42
N LEU A 64 -28.12 -10.93 1.43
CA LEU A 64 -26.99 -11.80 1.68
C LEU A 64 -27.13 -12.48 3.04
N SER A 65 -26.90 -13.79 3.05
CA SER A 65 -26.66 -14.55 4.27
C SER A 65 -25.16 -14.84 4.41
N LEU A 66 -24.66 -14.81 5.64
CA LEU A 66 -23.29 -15.21 5.96
C LEU A 66 -23.31 -16.52 6.75
N LYS A 67 -22.26 -17.35 6.67
CA LYS A 67 -22.15 -18.54 7.53
C LYS A 67 -22.02 -18.16 8.99
N ASP A 68 -21.21 -17.12 9.28
CA ASP A 68 -20.90 -16.65 10.62
C ASP A 68 -20.91 -15.12 10.67
N ASP A 69 -21.44 -14.56 11.74
CA ASP A 69 -21.48 -13.10 11.98
C ASP A 69 -20.05 -12.49 12.08
N GLU A 70 -19.06 -13.27 12.51
CA GLU A 70 -17.65 -12.83 12.59
C GLU A 70 -17.06 -12.42 11.24
N ASN A 71 -17.64 -12.89 10.14
CA ASN A 71 -17.26 -12.54 8.78
C ASN A 71 -17.85 -11.21 8.27
N LEU A 72 -18.68 -10.54 9.06
CA LEU A 72 -19.43 -9.35 8.61
C LEU A 72 -18.51 -8.22 8.13
N THR A 73 -17.48 -7.87 8.92
CA THR A 73 -16.53 -6.80 8.55
C THR A 73 -15.85 -7.11 7.22
N PHE A 74 -15.36 -8.34 7.03
CA PHE A 74 -14.70 -8.76 5.80
C PHE A 74 -15.65 -8.79 4.60
N ALA A 75 -16.91 -9.20 4.81
CA ALA A 75 -17.94 -9.19 3.75
C ALA A 75 -18.22 -7.76 3.27
N ILE A 76 -18.40 -6.83 4.18
CA ILE A 76 -18.67 -5.42 3.86
C ILE A 76 -17.47 -4.79 3.15
N GLU A 77 -16.25 -5.00 3.65
CA GLU A 77 -15.04 -4.50 3.00
C GLU A 77 -14.89 -5.03 1.58
N GLU A 78 -15.16 -6.32 1.36
CA GLU A 78 -15.06 -6.91 0.03
C GLU A 78 -16.16 -6.37 -0.91
N LEU A 79 -17.38 -6.11 -0.42
CA LEU A 79 -18.41 -5.42 -1.21
C LEU A 79 -17.92 -4.05 -1.70
N TYR A 80 -17.38 -3.21 -0.81
CA TYR A 80 -16.83 -1.91 -1.18
C TYR A 80 -15.65 -2.05 -2.15
N TYR A 81 -14.78 -3.03 -1.95
CA TYR A 81 -13.63 -3.28 -2.81
C TYR A 81 -14.05 -3.68 -4.24
N GLN A 82 -15.02 -4.60 -4.35
CA GLN A 82 -15.52 -5.08 -5.64
C GLN A 82 -16.30 -4.03 -6.42
N HIS A 83 -16.97 -3.10 -5.74
CA HIS A 83 -17.78 -2.05 -6.37
C HIS A 83 -17.04 -0.73 -6.55
N TYR A 84 -15.75 -0.69 -6.26
CA TYR A 84 -14.94 0.48 -6.56
C TYR A 84 -14.76 0.68 -8.06
N SER A 85 -14.84 1.92 -8.51
CA SER A 85 -14.47 2.34 -9.87
C SER A 85 -13.83 3.72 -9.83
N PHE A 86 -12.82 3.93 -10.67
CA PHE A 86 -12.17 5.22 -10.85
C PHE A 86 -12.67 5.85 -12.15
N ASP A 87 -13.81 6.53 -12.08
CA ASP A 87 -14.51 7.10 -13.24
C ASP A 87 -14.41 8.63 -13.32
N LYS A 88 -13.58 9.25 -12.48
CA LYS A 88 -13.47 10.70 -12.25
C LYS A 88 -13.31 11.52 -13.54
N TYR A 89 -12.64 10.96 -14.57
CA TYR A 89 -12.33 11.65 -15.82
C TYR A 89 -13.18 11.20 -17.01
N LYS A 90 -14.12 10.30 -16.78
CA LYS A 90 -15.03 9.86 -17.84
C LYS A 90 -16.16 10.85 -18.04
N SER A 91 -16.46 11.21 -19.28
CA SER A 91 -17.57 12.10 -19.64
C SER A 91 -18.95 11.49 -19.38
N LYS A 92 -19.04 10.16 -19.39
CA LYS A 92 -20.25 9.41 -19.05
C LYS A 92 -19.90 8.35 -17.99
N ILE A 93 -20.57 8.41 -16.86
CA ILE A 93 -20.44 7.44 -15.78
C ILE A 93 -21.67 6.54 -15.84
N ASN A 94 -21.46 5.24 -16.04
CA ASN A 94 -22.51 4.26 -15.91
C ASN A 94 -22.64 3.92 -14.41
N THR A 95 -23.43 4.69 -13.67
CA THR A 95 -23.72 4.37 -12.28
C THR A 95 -24.64 3.16 -12.20
N PHE A 96 -24.23 2.18 -11.44
CA PHE A 96 -25.06 1.05 -11.04
C PHE A 96 -25.18 1.10 -9.52
N ASP A 97 -26.37 1.41 -9.02
CA ASP A 97 -26.65 1.52 -7.60
C ASP A 97 -27.22 0.19 -7.08
N VAL A 98 -26.60 -0.33 -6.02
CA VAL A 98 -27.01 -1.59 -5.39
C VAL A 98 -27.21 -1.37 -3.90
N ASN A 99 -28.32 -1.87 -3.37
CA ASN A 99 -28.57 -1.98 -1.94
C ASN A 99 -28.30 -3.42 -1.52
N TYR A 100 -27.34 -3.62 -0.65
CA TYR A 100 -27.07 -4.89 0.01
C TYR A 100 -27.68 -4.90 1.39
N PHE A 101 -28.41 -5.95 1.69
CA PHE A 101 -29.02 -6.23 2.98
C PHE A 101 -28.33 -7.50 3.51
N ILE A 102 -27.67 -7.41 4.66
CA ILE A 102 -26.94 -8.53 5.27
C ILE A 102 -27.60 -8.88 6.58
N ILE A 103 -28.00 -10.13 6.75
CA ILE A 103 -28.55 -10.62 8.01
C ILE A 103 -27.39 -10.91 8.96
N SER A 104 -27.33 -10.20 10.10
CA SER A 104 -26.32 -10.39 11.14
C SER A 104 -26.81 -9.86 12.48
N LYS A 105 -26.37 -10.52 13.56
CA LYS A 105 -26.58 -10.07 14.95
C LYS A 105 -25.63 -8.97 15.37
N ILE A 106 -24.48 -8.87 14.69
CA ILE A 106 -23.45 -7.86 14.90
C ILE A 106 -23.77 -6.66 14.01
N ASP A 107 -23.56 -5.46 14.52
CA ASP A 107 -23.63 -4.22 13.73
C ASP A 107 -22.28 -3.52 13.80
N ASP A 108 -21.36 -3.95 12.94
CA ASP A 108 -20.00 -3.37 12.81
C ASP A 108 -19.80 -2.71 11.43
N ASN A 109 -20.88 -2.25 10.83
CA ASN A 109 -20.87 -1.64 9.49
C ASN A 109 -19.93 -0.41 9.44
N ASN A 110 -19.82 0.35 10.53
CA ASN A 110 -19.03 1.58 10.56
C ASN A 110 -17.53 1.33 10.45
N LEU A 111 -16.99 0.30 11.14
CA LEU A 111 -15.57 -0.05 11.07
C LEU A 111 -15.18 -0.49 9.66
N ALA A 112 -15.94 -1.44 9.09
CA ALA A 112 -15.71 -1.94 7.74
C ALA A 112 -15.78 -0.82 6.68
N LYS A 113 -16.73 0.11 6.84
CA LYS A 113 -16.85 1.27 5.96
C LYS A 113 -15.64 2.19 6.07
N ILE A 114 -15.18 2.53 7.27
CA ILE A 114 -14.01 3.39 7.48
C ILE A 114 -12.75 2.76 6.86
N ILE A 115 -12.53 1.46 7.07
CA ILE A 115 -11.39 0.74 6.46
C ILE A 115 -11.49 0.79 4.94
N SER A 116 -12.68 0.50 4.39
CA SER A 116 -12.91 0.52 2.94
C SER A 116 -12.69 1.90 2.32
N GLU A 117 -13.11 2.97 3.00
CA GLU A 117 -12.88 4.35 2.55
C GLU A 117 -11.38 4.68 2.49
N GLY A 118 -10.58 4.27 3.49
CA GLY A 118 -9.13 4.49 3.47
C GLY A 118 -8.41 3.67 2.40
N VAL A 119 -8.84 2.42 2.17
CA VAL A 119 -8.34 1.61 1.03
C VAL A 119 -8.67 2.29 -0.30
N ASN A 120 -9.91 2.75 -0.48
CA ASN A 120 -10.34 3.41 -1.70
C ASN A 120 -9.66 4.79 -1.87
N TYR A 121 -9.39 5.52 -0.80
CA TYR A 121 -8.58 6.74 -0.84
C TYR A 121 -7.16 6.47 -1.37
N THR A 122 -6.50 5.40 -0.90
CA THR A 122 -5.22 4.96 -1.47
C THR A 122 -5.35 4.63 -2.96
N ARG A 123 -6.40 3.89 -3.33
CA ARG A 123 -6.66 3.54 -4.74
C ARG A 123 -6.89 4.78 -5.61
N ASP A 124 -7.62 5.76 -5.10
CA ASP A 124 -7.85 7.03 -5.80
C ASP A 124 -6.53 7.75 -6.07
N LEU A 125 -5.65 7.88 -5.06
CA LEU A 125 -4.35 8.53 -5.22
C LEU A 125 -3.48 7.86 -6.28
N VAL A 126 -3.41 6.53 -6.26
CA VAL A 126 -2.58 5.75 -7.19
C VAL A 126 -3.16 5.71 -8.61
N ASN A 127 -4.51 5.76 -8.74
CA ASN A 127 -5.17 5.80 -10.04
C ASN A 127 -5.13 7.19 -10.70
N GLU A 128 -4.93 8.26 -9.92
CA GLU A 128 -4.84 9.61 -10.48
C GLU A 128 -3.77 9.71 -11.58
N PRO A 129 -4.00 10.49 -12.63
CA PRO A 129 -2.99 10.73 -13.64
C PRO A 129 -1.83 11.58 -13.08
N PRO A 130 -0.60 11.45 -13.64
CA PRO A 130 0.60 12.11 -13.10
C PRO A 130 0.59 13.64 -13.25
N ASN A 131 -0.29 14.20 -14.07
CA ASN A 131 -0.54 15.65 -14.11
C ASN A 131 -1.50 16.14 -13.00
N LYS A 132 -1.96 15.25 -12.15
CA LYS A 132 -2.81 15.55 -10.96
C LYS A 132 -2.11 15.18 -9.67
N ILE A 133 -1.51 14.00 -9.60
CA ILE A 133 -0.65 13.62 -8.46
C ILE A 133 0.81 13.76 -8.91
N TYR A 134 1.44 14.81 -8.41
CA TYR A 134 2.86 15.12 -8.51
C TYR A 134 3.38 15.53 -7.13
N PRO A 135 4.68 15.74 -6.90
CA PRO A 135 5.22 15.86 -5.55
C PRO A 135 4.51 16.87 -4.66
N GLU A 136 4.20 18.07 -5.17
CA GLU A 136 3.48 19.07 -4.38
C GLU A 136 2.06 18.65 -4.02
N THR A 137 1.30 18.08 -4.97
CA THR A 137 -0.08 17.66 -4.71
C THR A 137 -0.14 16.46 -3.77
N LEU A 138 0.82 15.53 -3.84
CA LEU A 138 0.92 14.43 -2.89
C LEU A 138 1.24 14.93 -1.47
N LYS A 139 2.14 15.92 -1.35
CA LYS A 139 2.40 16.62 -0.10
C LYS A 139 1.13 17.29 0.44
N LEU A 140 0.35 17.98 -0.41
CA LEU A 140 -0.91 18.63 -0.01
C LEU A 140 -1.96 17.62 0.50
N GLU A 141 -1.99 16.39 -0.02
CA GLU A 141 -2.87 15.35 0.52
C GLU A 141 -2.45 14.93 1.94
N ALA A 142 -1.13 14.87 2.24
CA ALA A 142 -0.67 14.66 3.62
C ALA A 142 -1.03 15.81 4.56
N GLU A 143 -0.85 17.05 4.13
CA GLU A 143 -1.23 18.24 4.90
C GLU A 143 -2.73 18.28 5.19
N LYS A 144 -3.57 17.86 4.23
CA LYS A 144 -5.01 17.74 4.38
C LYS A 144 -5.39 16.70 5.44
N ILE A 145 -4.75 15.53 5.44
CA ILE A 145 -4.94 14.50 6.47
C ILE A 145 -4.54 15.05 7.85
N ALA A 146 -3.35 15.65 7.95
CA ALA A 146 -2.86 16.23 9.19
C ALA A 146 -3.85 17.27 9.76
N LYS A 147 -4.34 18.17 8.92
CA LYS A 147 -5.32 19.19 9.29
C LYS A 147 -6.66 18.60 9.71
N ASN A 148 -7.18 17.62 8.97
CA ASN A 148 -8.50 17.03 9.23
C ASN A 148 -8.55 16.29 10.56
N TYR A 149 -7.45 15.65 10.95
CA TYR A 149 -7.40 14.78 12.13
C TYR A 149 -6.50 15.33 13.25
N ASN A 150 -5.97 16.54 13.08
CA ASN A 150 -5.06 17.18 14.03
C ASN A 150 -3.82 16.32 14.33
N PHE A 151 -3.21 15.80 13.26
CA PHE A 151 -1.91 15.12 13.32
C PHE A 151 -0.77 16.11 13.18
N GLU A 152 0.38 15.78 13.73
CA GLU A 152 1.60 16.55 13.49
C GLU A 152 2.12 16.23 12.08
N ILE A 153 2.64 17.26 11.42
CA ILE A 153 3.27 17.11 10.09
C ILE A 153 4.50 18.03 10.00
N GLU A 154 5.57 17.44 9.49
CA GLU A 154 6.78 18.15 9.08
C GLU A 154 6.96 17.95 7.57
N VAL A 155 7.26 19.03 6.85
CA VAL A 155 7.50 19.03 5.42
C VAL A 155 8.80 19.77 5.15
N PHE A 156 9.74 19.12 4.49
CA PHE A 156 11.04 19.66 4.16
C PHE A 156 11.15 19.87 2.65
N ASP A 157 11.47 21.10 2.24
CA ASP A 157 11.71 21.46 0.85
C ASP A 157 13.16 21.14 0.41
N ARG A 158 13.47 21.39 -0.87
CA ARG A 158 14.81 21.17 -1.44
C ARG A 158 15.92 21.84 -0.63
N LYS A 159 15.72 23.09 -0.20
CA LYS A 159 16.77 23.86 0.51
C LYS A 159 17.04 23.28 1.90
N GLU A 160 16.01 22.82 2.57
CA GLU A 160 16.13 22.16 3.86
C GLU A 160 16.78 20.78 3.71
N LEU A 161 16.38 20.01 2.68
CA LEU A 161 16.94 18.70 2.38
C LEU A 161 18.44 18.76 2.00
N GLU A 162 18.86 19.80 1.26
CA GLU A 162 20.27 20.07 0.99
C GLU A 162 21.06 20.27 2.28
N LYS A 163 20.55 21.08 3.21
CA LYS A 163 21.17 21.31 4.53
C LYS A 163 21.18 20.06 5.40
N MET A 164 20.14 19.23 5.30
CA MET A 164 20.04 17.95 6.01
C MET A 164 20.99 16.89 5.44
N GLY A 165 21.35 16.99 4.15
CA GLY A 165 22.21 16.01 3.49
C GLY A 165 21.45 14.83 2.85
N PHE A 166 20.20 15.03 2.42
CA PHE A 166 19.39 14.07 1.67
C PHE A 166 19.82 13.97 0.19
N ASN A 167 21.13 13.76 -0.04
CA ASN A 167 21.68 13.92 -1.38
C ASN A 167 21.34 12.75 -2.31
N ALA A 168 21.09 11.54 -1.79
CA ALA A 168 20.66 10.42 -2.62
C ALA A 168 19.26 10.66 -3.17
N PHE A 169 18.34 11.16 -2.35
CA PHE A 169 17.01 11.58 -2.76
C PHE A 169 17.06 12.76 -3.75
N LEU A 170 17.83 13.80 -3.43
CA LEU A 170 17.96 14.99 -4.27
C LEU A 170 18.59 14.70 -5.64
N ALA A 171 19.48 13.70 -5.72
CA ALA A 171 20.02 13.25 -7.01
C ALA A 171 18.92 12.69 -7.91
N VAL A 172 17.98 11.90 -7.38
CA VAL A 172 16.82 11.41 -8.15
C VAL A 172 15.97 12.60 -8.62
N ALA A 173 15.66 13.52 -7.73
CA ALA A 173 14.82 14.68 -8.00
C ALA A 173 15.44 15.70 -8.98
N SER A 174 16.75 15.60 -9.26
CA SER A 174 17.49 16.63 -10.02
C SER A 174 17.02 16.78 -11.46
N GLY A 175 16.46 15.72 -12.04
CA GLY A 175 15.98 15.70 -13.44
C GLY A 175 14.63 16.36 -13.67
N SER A 176 13.83 16.56 -12.62
CA SER A 176 12.49 17.16 -12.71
C SER A 176 12.52 18.67 -12.41
N ASP A 177 11.61 19.42 -13.03
CA ASP A 177 11.30 20.79 -12.67
C ASP A 177 10.31 20.90 -11.49
N LYS A 178 9.76 19.77 -11.03
CA LYS A 178 8.91 19.73 -9.83
C LYS A 178 9.75 19.77 -8.56
N GLU A 179 9.27 20.51 -7.58
CA GLU A 179 9.92 20.59 -6.27
C GLU A 179 9.79 19.28 -5.51
N PRO A 180 10.88 18.68 -5.00
CA PRO A 180 10.83 17.49 -4.15
C PRO A 180 10.49 17.87 -2.71
N TYR A 181 9.83 16.94 -2.01
CA TYR A 181 9.52 17.10 -0.59
C TYR A 181 9.81 15.83 0.19
N PHE A 182 10.28 15.98 1.43
CA PHE A 182 10.24 14.93 2.42
C PHE A 182 9.13 15.25 3.42
N VAL A 183 8.23 14.31 3.62
CA VAL A 183 7.05 14.46 4.45
C VAL A 183 7.11 13.46 5.60
N HIS A 184 6.87 13.97 6.81
CA HIS A 184 6.74 13.19 8.03
C HIS A 184 5.41 13.53 8.71
N LEU A 185 4.50 12.58 8.71
CA LEU A 185 3.27 12.60 9.49
C LEU A 185 3.49 11.88 10.80
N SER A 186 2.97 12.39 11.93
CA SER A 186 3.03 11.67 13.19
C SER A 186 1.77 11.82 14.02
N TYR A 187 1.45 10.76 14.72
CA TYR A 187 0.36 10.70 15.69
C TYR A 187 0.77 9.87 16.89
N LYS A 188 0.65 10.47 18.06
CA LYS A 188 0.89 9.82 19.34
C LYS A 188 -0.27 10.06 20.27
N SER A 189 -0.79 9.00 20.86
CA SER A 189 -1.93 9.07 21.77
C SER A 189 -1.78 8.06 22.93
N GLY A 190 -2.18 8.49 24.10
CA GLY A 190 -2.21 7.64 25.31
C GLY A 190 -0.83 7.09 25.72
N ASN A 191 -0.84 5.84 26.19
CA ASN A 191 0.37 5.08 26.49
C ASN A 191 0.61 4.05 25.39
N PRO A 192 1.49 4.31 24.41
CA PRO A 192 1.59 3.50 23.20
C PRO A 192 1.94 2.03 23.49
N LYS A 193 1.07 1.13 23.01
CA LYS A 193 1.28 -0.32 22.98
C LYS A 193 2.01 -0.78 21.71
N LEU A 194 2.03 0.09 20.71
CA LEU A 194 2.73 -0.10 19.44
C LEU A 194 3.34 1.23 19.02
N LYS A 195 4.62 1.20 18.68
CA LYS A 195 5.38 2.34 18.13
C LYS A 195 5.94 1.94 16.77
N ILE A 196 5.36 2.44 15.70
CA ILE A 196 5.65 1.97 14.35
C ILE A 196 5.90 3.14 13.38
N ALA A 197 6.89 2.98 12.50
CA ALA A 197 7.04 3.80 11.32
C ALA A 197 6.57 3.04 10.09
N ILE A 198 5.78 3.70 9.23
CA ILE A 198 5.41 3.23 7.91
C ILE A 198 6.05 4.17 6.90
N VAL A 199 6.84 3.61 6.00
CA VAL A 199 7.58 4.35 4.98
C VAL A 199 7.03 4.01 3.62
N GLY A 200 6.79 5.00 2.77
CA GLY A 200 6.29 4.79 1.42
C GLY A 200 7.25 5.28 0.35
N LYS A 201 7.57 4.46 -0.65
CA LYS A 201 8.14 4.97 -1.89
C LYS A 201 7.13 5.94 -2.52
N ALA A 202 7.60 7.10 -3.01
CA ALA A 202 6.74 8.20 -3.43
C ALA A 202 7.21 8.89 -4.72
N LEU A 203 7.65 8.10 -5.71
CA LEU A 203 7.93 8.60 -7.06
C LEU A 203 6.60 8.83 -7.77
N THR A 204 6.19 10.07 -7.95
CA THR A 204 4.91 10.39 -8.60
C THR A 204 4.92 10.10 -10.10
N PHE A 205 6.10 10.05 -10.69
CA PHE A 205 6.34 9.48 -12.02
C PHE A 205 7.79 9.02 -12.15
N ASP A 206 7.99 7.81 -12.66
CA ASP A 206 9.30 7.26 -12.92
C ASP A 206 9.50 6.95 -14.41
N SER A 207 10.29 7.79 -15.08
CA SER A 207 10.68 7.57 -16.49
C SER A 207 11.89 6.67 -16.63
N GLY A 208 12.56 6.33 -15.51
CA GLY A 208 13.90 5.72 -15.49
C GLY A 208 15.04 6.73 -15.53
N GLY A 209 14.76 8.02 -15.72
CA GLY A 209 15.79 9.06 -15.88
C GLY A 209 16.56 8.86 -17.19
N LEU A 210 17.91 8.97 -17.15
CA LEU A 210 18.74 8.75 -18.34
C LEU A 210 18.78 7.27 -18.77
N ASN A 211 18.57 6.32 -17.88
CA ASN A 211 18.30 4.90 -18.22
C ASN A 211 16.80 4.76 -18.49
N ILE A 212 16.33 5.43 -19.54
CA ILE A 212 14.91 5.57 -19.84
C ILE A 212 14.23 4.23 -20.06
N LYS A 213 13.04 4.07 -19.47
CA LYS A 213 12.20 2.87 -19.61
C LYS A 213 11.72 2.68 -21.05
N THR A 214 11.37 1.44 -21.40
CA THR A 214 10.64 1.17 -22.64
C THR A 214 9.24 1.79 -22.60
N TYR A 215 8.58 1.89 -23.74
CA TYR A 215 7.21 2.39 -23.83
C TYR A 215 6.27 1.63 -22.88
N GLU A 216 6.27 0.29 -22.94
CA GLU A 216 5.42 -0.56 -22.12
C GLU A 216 5.76 -0.43 -20.63
N GLY A 217 7.07 -0.35 -20.30
CA GLY A 217 7.53 -0.22 -18.93
C GLY A 217 7.23 1.14 -18.29
N MET A 218 6.90 2.16 -19.11
CA MET A 218 6.61 3.52 -18.63
C MET A 218 5.12 3.81 -18.46
N LEU A 219 4.24 3.06 -19.14
CA LEU A 219 2.80 3.36 -19.20
C LEU A 219 2.13 3.53 -17.83
N ASP A 220 2.49 2.69 -16.87
CA ASP A 220 1.86 2.65 -15.56
C ASP A 220 2.73 3.30 -14.46
N MET A 221 3.82 3.99 -14.81
CA MET A 221 4.77 4.54 -13.83
C MET A 221 4.24 5.71 -12.98
N LYS A 222 3.00 6.10 -13.16
CA LYS A 222 2.23 6.91 -12.19
C LYS A 222 1.97 6.17 -10.87
N ILE A 223 2.02 4.82 -10.87
CA ILE A 223 1.78 4.00 -9.67
C ILE A 223 2.97 3.93 -8.72
N ASP A 224 4.10 4.49 -9.10
CA ASP A 224 5.37 4.36 -8.39
C ASP A 224 5.42 5.14 -7.04
N MET A 225 4.29 5.69 -6.67
CA MET A 225 3.99 6.32 -5.38
C MET A 225 2.99 5.51 -4.53
N ALA A 226 2.69 4.27 -4.89
CA ALA A 226 1.70 3.45 -4.19
C ALA A 226 2.08 3.22 -2.71
N GLY A 227 3.38 3.13 -2.39
CA GLY A 227 3.86 3.08 -1.02
C GLY A 227 3.41 4.29 -0.18
N ALA A 228 3.55 5.51 -0.70
CA ALA A 228 3.03 6.71 -0.04
C ALA A 228 1.50 6.70 0.04
N GLY A 229 0.82 6.19 -0.99
CA GLY A 229 -0.62 5.97 -0.96
C GLY A 229 -1.04 5.08 0.22
N THR A 230 -0.31 3.99 0.48
CA THR A 230 -0.52 3.10 1.64
C THR A 230 -0.35 3.86 2.95
N VAL A 231 0.72 4.68 3.09
CA VAL A 231 0.92 5.54 4.29
C VAL A 231 -0.28 6.43 4.52
N LEU A 232 -0.72 7.16 3.49
CA LEU A 232 -1.82 8.12 3.61
C LEU A 232 -3.17 7.44 3.91
N GLY A 233 -3.45 6.28 3.30
CA GLY A 233 -4.66 5.50 3.59
C GLY A 233 -4.71 4.98 5.02
N VAL A 234 -3.57 4.53 5.57
CA VAL A 234 -3.48 4.12 6.98
C VAL A 234 -3.74 5.31 7.90
N PHE A 235 -3.16 6.48 7.63
CA PHE A 235 -3.38 7.68 8.44
C PHE A 235 -4.82 8.20 8.36
N ASP A 236 -5.48 8.13 7.21
CA ASP A 236 -6.90 8.48 7.07
C ASP A 236 -7.79 7.60 7.96
N ILE A 237 -7.55 6.28 7.97
CA ILE A 237 -8.30 5.34 8.82
C ILE A 237 -8.07 5.62 10.30
N ILE A 238 -6.81 5.79 10.71
CA ILE A 238 -6.46 6.07 12.12
C ILE A 238 -7.12 7.35 12.60
N GLY A 239 -7.15 8.38 11.76
CA GLY A 239 -7.80 9.65 12.06
C GLY A 239 -9.31 9.51 12.24
N LYS A 240 -9.98 8.77 11.37
CA LYS A 240 -11.43 8.50 11.48
C LYS A 240 -11.76 7.66 12.71
N LEU A 241 -10.96 6.67 13.05
CA LEU A 241 -11.16 5.80 14.21
C LEU A 241 -10.76 6.45 15.53
N LYS A 242 -9.95 7.52 15.51
CA LYS A 242 -9.43 8.22 16.70
C LYS A 242 -8.76 7.24 17.68
N LEU A 243 -7.90 6.36 17.15
CA LEU A 243 -7.24 5.32 17.93
C LEU A 243 -6.43 5.90 19.09
N LYS A 244 -6.40 5.17 20.22
CA LYS A 244 -5.62 5.53 21.40
C LYS A 244 -4.52 4.50 21.66
N ASP A 245 -3.56 4.86 22.51
CA ASP A 245 -2.45 3.99 22.91
C ASP A 245 -1.56 3.52 21.76
N ILE A 246 -1.34 4.40 20.79
CA ILE A 246 -0.46 4.18 19.63
C ILE A 246 0.47 5.37 19.40
N GLU A 247 1.70 5.07 18.94
CA GLU A 247 2.60 6.03 18.32
C GLU A 247 2.92 5.55 16.90
N ILE A 248 2.50 6.33 15.91
CA ILE A 248 2.69 6.00 14.50
C ILE A 248 3.29 7.17 13.75
N HIS A 249 4.26 6.86 12.91
CA HIS A 249 4.95 7.79 12.03
C HIS A 249 4.80 7.33 10.59
N GLY A 250 4.40 8.25 9.71
CA GLY A 250 4.33 8.04 8.27
C GLY A 250 5.39 8.88 7.57
N PHE A 251 6.25 8.26 6.77
CA PHE A 251 7.32 8.94 6.07
C PHE A 251 7.27 8.66 4.58
N PHE A 252 7.52 9.69 3.78
CA PHE A 252 7.79 9.51 2.36
C PHE A 252 8.59 10.70 1.79
N ALA A 253 9.51 10.40 0.87
CA ALA A 253 10.23 11.39 0.09
C ALA A 253 9.70 11.37 -1.35
N THR A 254 9.01 12.45 -1.75
CA THR A 254 8.31 12.53 -3.03
C THR A 254 9.02 13.40 -4.05
N CYS A 255 9.25 12.84 -5.25
CA CYS A 255 9.81 13.50 -6.41
C CYS A 255 9.36 12.79 -7.69
N GLU A 256 9.84 13.28 -8.82
CA GLU A 256 9.78 12.59 -10.12
C GLU A 256 11.20 12.19 -10.56
N ASN A 257 11.35 11.06 -11.24
CA ASN A 257 12.57 10.66 -11.90
C ASN A 257 12.47 10.94 -13.41
N MET A 258 13.06 12.04 -13.85
CA MET A 258 12.91 12.55 -15.23
C MET A 258 14.26 12.71 -15.91
N PRO A 259 14.34 12.49 -17.24
CA PRO A 259 15.51 12.81 -18.04
C PRO A 259 15.57 14.32 -18.31
N SER A 260 16.71 14.92 -18.05
CA SER A 260 16.99 16.33 -18.41
C SER A 260 18.49 16.58 -18.40
N GLY A 261 18.90 17.80 -18.76
CA GLY A 261 20.30 18.24 -18.65
C GLY A 261 20.81 18.33 -17.21
N LYS A 262 19.92 18.28 -16.20
CA LYS A 262 20.25 18.30 -14.77
C LYS A 262 20.15 16.91 -14.12
N ALA A 263 19.63 15.90 -14.82
CA ALA A 263 19.39 14.58 -14.25
C ALA A 263 20.69 13.90 -13.81
N MET A 264 20.58 13.07 -12.76
CA MET A 264 21.67 12.19 -12.35
C MET A 264 22.10 11.28 -13.49
N LYS A 265 23.39 10.95 -13.53
CA LYS A 265 24.01 10.16 -14.61
C LYS A 265 24.59 8.86 -14.08
N PRO A 266 24.58 7.77 -14.87
CA PRO A 266 25.41 6.64 -14.57
C PRO A 266 26.90 7.06 -14.40
N GLY A 267 27.49 6.65 -13.27
CA GLY A 267 28.83 7.06 -12.85
C GLY A 267 28.88 8.18 -11.81
N ASP A 268 27.75 8.85 -11.54
CA ASP A 268 27.68 9.82 -10.45
C ASP A 268 27.87 9.10 -9.09
N VAL A 269 28.51 9.82 -8.14
CA VAL A 269 28.63 9.34 -6.76
C VAL A 269 27.96 10.34 -5.84
N VAL A 270 27.05 9.85 -5.01
CA VAL A 270 26.32 10.66 -4.04
C VAL A 270 26.58 10.19 -2.61
N LYS A 271 26.50 11.09 -1.65
CA LYS A 271 26.66 10.77 -0.23
C LYS A 271 25.29 10.79 0.44
N ALA A 272 24.82 9.62 0.87
CA ALA A 272 23.55 9.47 1.57
C ALA A 272 23.56 10.07 2.98
N TYR A 273 22.39 10.22 3.59
CA TYR A 273 22.18 10.83 4.90
C TYR A 273 23.02 10.18 6.03
N ASN A 274 23.22 8.85 5.99
CA ASN A 274 24.08 8.14 6.96
C ASN A 274 25.59 8.31 6.71
N GLY A 275 25.97 9.03 5.66
CA GLY A 275 27.35 9.31 5.31
C GLY A 275 27.96 8.32 4.31
N LYS A 276 27.32 7.19 3.99
CA LYS A 276 27.77 6.25 2.96
C LYS A 276 27.71 6.90 1.59
N THR A 277 28.72 6.60 0.76
CA THR A 277 28.75 7.00 -0.64
C THR A 277 28.16 5.90 -1.53
N ILE A 278 27.38 6.32 -2.53
CA ILE A 278 26.68 5.46 -3.46
C ILE A 278 27.09 5.79 -4.88
N GLU A 279 27.65 4.82 -5.62
CA GLU A 279 27.84 4.91 -7.07
C GLU A 279 26.53 4.60 -7.77
N ILE A 280 26.03 5.54 -8.57
CA ILE A 280 24.83 5.39 -9.38
C ILE A 280 25.24 4.77 -10.72
N LEU A 281 24.91 3.50 -10.94
CA LEU A 281 25.16 2.82 -12.22
C LEU A 281 23.92 2.70 -13.08
N ASN A 282 22.74 2.79 -12.45
CA ASN A 282 21.45 2.75 -13.15
C ASN A 282 20.51 3.78 -12.53
N THR A 283 20.10 4.76 -13.32
CA THR A 283 19.16 5.81 -12.89
C THR A 283 17.73 5.32 -12.77
N ASP A 284 17.37 4.15 -13.31
CA ASP A 284 16.10 3.44 -13.14
C ASP A 284 16.09 2.54 -11.88
N ALA A 285 17.12 2.62 -11.05
CA ALA A 285 17.17 2.08 -9.69
C ALA A 285 17.15 3.23 -8.65
N GLU A 286 16.24 4.15 -8.83
CA GLU A 286 16.06 5.42 -8.12
C GLU A 286 15.31 5.27 -6.80
N GLY A 287 14.30 4.41 -6.74
CA GLY A 287 13.42 4.26 -5.56
C GLY A 287 14.22 3.88 -4.32
N ARG A 288 15.25 3.03 -4.46
CA ARG A 288 16.12 2.68 -3.35
C ARG A 288 17.01 3.84 -2.89
N LEU A 289 17.33 4.79 -3.78
CA LEU A 289 18.08 6.01 -3.43
C LEU A 289 17.22 6.95 -2.57
N THR A 290 15.94 7.12 -2.93
CA THR A 290 15.01 7.93 -2.14
C THR A 290 14.78 7.33 -0.76
N LEU A 291 14.59 6.00 -0.68
CA LEU A 291 14.40 5.28 0.57
C LEU A 291 15.66 5.24 1.44
N ALA A 292 16.86 5.27 0.86
CA ALA A 292 18.12 5.26 1.60
C ALA A 292 18.23 6.41 2.59
N ASP A 293 17.94 7.64 2.16
CA ASP A 293 17.99 8.80 3.02
C ASP A 293 16.89 8.78 4.08
N VAL A 294 15.66 8.38 3.70
CA VAL A 294 14.52 8.27 4.62
C VAL A 294 14.78 7.24 5.72
N LEU A 295 15.21 6.02 5.35
CA LEU A 295 15.51 4.95 6.32
C LEU A 295 16.67 5.34 7.24
N SER A 296 17.69 6.00 6.70
CA SER A 296 18.80 6.52 7.50
C SER A 296 18.36 7.60 8.50
N TYR A 297 17.47 8.49 8.08
CA TYR A 297 16.90 9.52 8.94
C TYR A 297 16.10 8.89 10.09
N ILE A 298 15.21 7.94 9.78
CA ILE A 298 14.41 7.25 10.79
C ILE A 298 15.30 6.48 11.76
N SER A 299 16.27 5.71 11.27
CA SER A 299 17.20 4.93 12.08
C SER A 299 17.97 5.79 13.08
N LYS A 300 18.34 7.00 12.68
CA LYS A 300 19.08 7.93 13.53
C LYS A 300 18.20 8.61 14.58
N HIS A 301 16.98 9.04 14.21
CA HIS A 301 16.14 9.92 15.03
C HIS A 301 15.04 9.19 15.79
N TYR A 302 14.65 7.96 15.38
CA TYR A 302 13.49 7.23 15.91
C TYR A 302 13.87 5.83 16.42
N LYS A 303 14.97 5.72 17.17
CA LYS A 303 15.48 4.43 17.72
C LYS A 303 14.52 3.74 18.68
N HIS A 304 13.59 4.49 19.28
CA HIS A 304 12.61 4.00 20.24
C HIS A 304 11.43 3.26 19.60
N LEU A 305 11.32 3.26 18.27
CA LEU A 305 10.26 2.54 17.55
C LEU A 305 10.45 1.03 17.67
N ASP A 306 9.33 0.32 17.73
CA ASP A 306 9.29 -1.14 17.72
C ASP A 306 9.56 -1.70 16.33
N TYR A 307 8.99 -1.07 15.29
CA TYR A 307 9.09 -1.52 13.91
C TYR A 307 9.17 -0.36 12.91
N ILE A 308 9.87 -0.64 11.80
CA ILE A 308 9.94 0.21 10.59
C ILE A 308 9.54 -0.67 9.42
N ILE A 309 8.42 -0.35 8.77
CA ILE A 309 7.90 -1.10 7.63
C ILE A 309 7.87 -0.19 6.41
N ASP A 310 8.64 -0.54 5.38
CA ASP A 310 8.56 0.21 4.13
C ASP A 310 7.81 -0.54 3.04
N PHE A 311 6.99 0.18 2.29
CA PHE A 311 6.25 -0.28 1.12
C PHE A 311 6.77 0.43 -0.11
N ALA A 312 7.22 -0.34 -1.09
CA ALA A 312 7.76 0.22 -2.32
C ALA A 312 7.41 -0.62 -3.55
N THR A 313 7.00 0.02 -4.61
CA THR A 313 6.97 -0.54 -5.97
C THR A 313 8.40 -0.56 -6.51
N LEU A 314 9.24 -1.46 -5.93
CA LEU A 314 10.68 -1.27 -6.03
C LEU A 314 11.31 -1.97 -7.23
N THR A 315 10.88 -3.20 -7.52
CA THR A 315 11.59 -3.98 -8.53
C THR A 315 10.67 -4.76 -9.48
N GLY A 316 10.97 -4.70 -10.78
CA GLY A 316 10.39 -5.64 -11.72
C GLY A 316 10.81 -7.09 -11.45
N ALA A 317 11.93 -7.30 -10.76
CA ALA A 317 12.43 -8.62 -10.41
C ALA A 317 11.52 -9.37 -9.43
N ILE A 318 10.82 -8.67 -8.52
CA ILE A 318 9.85 -9.32 -7.62
C ILE A 318 8.62 -9.80 -8.39
N VAL A 319 8.18 -9.05 -9.41
CA VAL A 319 7.07 -9.45 -10.28
C VAL A 319 7.40 -10.72 -11.05
N VAL A 320 8.63 -10.82 -11.56
CA VAL A 320 9.10 -12.04 -12.23
C VAL A 320 9.18 -13.22 -11.26
N ALA A 321 9.52 -12.99 -9.99
CA ALA A 321 9.68 -14.05 -9.00
C ALA A 321 8.36 -14.55 -8.41
N LEU A 322 7.43 -13.62 -8.09
CA LEU A 322 6.21 -13.90 -7.31
C LEU A 322 4.90 -13.64 -8.08
N GLY A 323 4.97 -13.09 -9.30
CA GLY A 323 3.81 -12.69 -10.08
C GLY A 323 3.10 -11.47 -9.49
N GLU A 324 1.80 -11.35 -9.78
CA GLU A 324 0.96 -10.20 -9.43
C GLU A 324 0.04 -10.47 -8.22
N TYR A 325 0.31 -11.57 -7.48
CA TYR A 325 -0.56 -12.03 -6.39
C TYR A 325 0.11 -12.04 -5.02
N ARG A 326 1.42 -11.79 -4.95
CA ARG A 326 2.19 -11.81 -3.70
C ARG A 326 3.21 -10.69 -3.66
N ALA A 327 3.28 -9.99 -2.51
CA ALA A 327 4.37 -9.08 -2.22
C ALA A 327 5.58 -9.83 -1.65
N GLY A 328 6.78 -9.39 -1.98
CA GLY A 328 8.01 -9.90 -1.38
C GLY A 328 8.32 -9.18 -0.07
N VAL A 329 8.53 -9.91 1.01
CA VAL A 329 8.94 -9.37 2.31
C VAL A 329 10.40 -9.69 2.57
N PHE A 330 11.20 -8.69 2.89
CA PHE A 330 12.61 -8.83 3.23
C PHE A 330 12.84 -8.31 4.65
N THR A 331 13.14 -9.21 5.55
CA THR A 331 13.47 -8.90 6.95
C THR A 331 14.36 -10.00 7.53
N PRO A 332 15.33 -9.69 8.39
CA PRO A 332 16.05 -10.71 9.14
C PRO A 332 15.29 -11.20 10.39
N ASN A 333 14.08 -10.63 10.66
CA ASN A 333 13.25 -10.96 11.79
C ASN A 333 12.06 -11.83 11.35
N PHE A 334 12.15 -13.14 11.60
CA PHE A 334 11.12 -14.09 11.23
C PHE A 334 9.78 -13.85 11.95
N ASP A 335 9.81 -13.39 13.20
CA ASP A 335 8.59 -13.12 13.95
C ASP A 335 7.84 -11.89 13.37
N LEU A 336 8.59 -10.89 12.91
CA LEU A 336 8.02 -9.75 12.20
C LEU A 336 7.35 -10.19 10.88
N TYR A 337 8.04 -11.06 10.11
CA TYR A 337 7.44 -11.65 8.92
C TYR A 337 6.14 -12.39 9.23
N LYS A 338 6.13 -13.23 10.26
CA LYS A 338 4.93 -13.99 10.67
C LYS A 338 3.76 -13.08 11.05
N LYS A 339 4.02 -11.94 11.68
CA LYS A 339 2.97 -10.93 11.93
C LYS A 339 2.42 -10.36 10.63
N ILE A 340 3.30 -9.94 9.70
CA ILE A 340 2.89 -9.40 8.40
C ILE A 340 2.08 -10.45 7.62
N GLU A 341 2.55 -11.69 7.55
CA GLU A 341 1.87 -12.81 6.89
C GLU A 341 0.48 -13.07 7.49
N TYR A 342 0.39 -13.11 8.83
CA TYR A 342 -0.87 -13.36 9.53
C TYR A 342 -1.93 -12.29 9.22
N TYR A 343 -1.62 -11.01 9.45
CA TYR A 343 -2.58 -9.93 9.18
C TYR A 343 -2.84 -9.75 7.69
N GLY A 344 -1.86 -10.04 6.85
CA GLY A 344 -2.01 -10.10 5.41
C GLY A 344 -3.01 -11.18 4.96
N SER A 345 -2.96 -12.35 5.58
CA SER A 345 -3.91 -13.42 5.27
C SER A 345 -5.36 -13.04 5.61
N LEU A 346 -5.58 -12.33 6.72
CA LEU A 346 -6.90 -11.78 7.08
C LEU A 346 -7.36 -10.69 6.11
N ALA A 347 -6.42 -9.92 5.58
CA ALA A 347 -6.67 -8.86 4.61
C ALA A 347 -6.87 -9.36 3.18
N ASP A 348 -6.61 -10.64 2.91
CA ASP A 348 -6.47 -11.22 1.57
C ASP A 348 -5.35 -10.53 0.75
N GLU A 349 -4.31 -10.12 1.45
CA GLU A 349 -3.08 -9.55 0.93
C GLU A 349 -1.96 -10.56 1.17
N ASN A 350 -1.48 -11.19 0.10
CA ASN A 350 -0.52 -12.29 0.23
C ASN A 350 0.92 -11.79 0.26
N TYR A 351 1.69 -12.31 1.20
CA TYR A 351 3.10 -12.00 1.40
C TYR A 351 3.96 -13.26 1.28
N TRP A 352 5.22 -13.09 0.89
CA TRP A 352 6.19 -14.17 0.83
C TRP A 352 7.54 -13.72 1.32
N LEU A 353 8.13 -14.46 2.29
CA LEU A 353 9.47 -14.16 2.80
C LEU A 353 10.53 -14.44 1.73
N MET A 354 11.30 -13.43 1.39
CA MET A 354 12.41 -13.49 0.46
C MET A 354 13.73 -13.52 1.22
N PRO A 355 14.77 -14.20 0.69
CA PRO A 355 16.04 -14.31 1.37
C PRO A 355 16.83 -12.99 1.35
N LEU A 356 17.57 -12.73 2.43
CA LEU A 356 18.66 -11.75 2.50
C LEU A 356 20.00 -12.49 2.41
N ASP A 357 20.46 -12.76 1.19
CA ASP A 357 21.64 -13.62 0.92
C ASP A 357 22.93 -12.80 0.95
N GLU A 358 23.84 -13.13 1.86
CA GLU A 358 25.12 -12.43 2.03
C GLU A 358 26.05 -12.57 0.81
N LYS A 359 25.89 -13.60 -0.03
CA LYS A 359 26.65 -13.69 -1.29
C LYS A 359 26.21 -12.61 -2.28
N ILE A 360 24.92 -12.27 -2.27
CA ILE A 360 24.40 -11.15 -3.07
C ILE A 360 24.82 -9.81 -2.45
N ALA A 361 24.87 -9.71 -1.11
CA ALA A 361 25.35 -8.50 -0.44
C ALA A 361 26.79 -8.11 -0.86
N GLN A 362 27.65 -9.08 -1.15
CA GLN A 362 29.01 -8.79 -1.66
C GLN A 362 28.99 -8.04 -3.00
N LYS A 363 27.93 -8.17 -3.79
CA LYS A 363 27.77 -7.46 -5.08
C LYS A 363 27.45 -5.98 -4.91
N LEU A 364 27.10 -5.52 -3.69
CA LEU A 364 26.90 -4.10 -3.39
C LEU A 364 28.18 -3.28 -3.51
N LYS A 365 29.35 -3.88 -3.31
CA LYS A 365 30.63 -3.18 -3.32
C LYS A 365 30.86 -2.44 -4.64
N SER A 366 31.23 -1.17 -4.54
CA SER A 366 31.68 -0.34 -5.64
C SER A 366 33.23 -0.31 -5.70
N LYS A 367 33.77 0.10 -6.84
CA LYS A 367 35.21 0.38 -7.00
C LYS A 367 35.56 1.83 -6.64
N VAL A 368 34.59 2.73 -6.61
CA VAL A 368 34.78 4.18 -6.47
C VAL A 368 33.99 4.81 -5.32
N ALA A 369 33.07 4.06 -4.72
CA ALA A 369 32.23 4.46 -3.58
C ALA A 369 32.15 3.30 -2.58
N ASP A 370 31.45 3.49 -1.47
CA ASP A 370 31.22 2.42 -0.49
C ASP A 370 30.35 1.30 -1.09
N ILE A 371 29.27 1.70 -1.76
CA ILE A 371 28.34 0.77 -2.42
C ILE A 371 27.86 1.33 -3.77
N LYS A 372 27.19 0.49 -4.55
CA LYS A 372 26.54 0.88 -5.82
C LYS A 372 25.05 0.56 -5.80
N ASN A 373 24.26 1.33 -6.56
CA ASN A 373 22.80 1.23 -6.51
C ASN A 373 22.23 0.06 -7.30
N THR A 374 22.99 -0.62 -8.16
CA THR A 374 22.53 -1.78 -8.93
C THR A 374 23.60 -2.87 -9.03
N GLY A 375 23.16 -4.12 -9.11
CA GLY A 375 23.98 -5.31 -9.37
C GLY A 375 23.88 -5.78 -10.81
N ASP A 376 24.13 -7.07 -11.00
CA ASP A 376 23.81 -7.76 -12.24
C ASP A 376 22.30 -8.09 -12.33
N ARG A 377 21.89 -8.75 -13.43
CA ARG A 377 20.49 -9.13 -13.67
C ARG A 377 19.91 -10.06 -12.59
N TRP A 378 20.75 -10.85 -11.90
CA TRP A 378 20.31 -11.97 -11.08
C TRP A 378 20.08 -11.56 -9.63
N GLY A 379 18.93 -11.96 -9.06
CA GLY A 379 18.58 -11.64 -7.68
C GLY A 379 18.27 -10.14 -7.45
N GLY A 380 17.75 -9.44 -8.45
CA GLY A 380 17.55 -7.99 -8.41
C GLY A 380 16.73 -7.48 -7.22
N ALA A 381 15.66 -8.20 -6.84
CA ALA A 381 14.85 -7.84 -5.66
C ALA A 381 15.63 -8.04 -4.36
N ILE A 382 16.40 -9.14 -4.25
CA ILE A 382 17.27 -9.41 -3.09
C ILE A 382 18.37 -8.35 -2.98
N PHE A 383 18.97 -7.98 -4.11
CA PHE A 383 19.98 -6.91 -4.15
C PHE A 383 19.39 -5.58 -3.67
N ALA A 384 18.17 -5.22 -4.12
CA ALA A 384 17.51 -3.99 -3.73
C ALA A 384 17.24 -3.94 -2.22
N ALA A 385 16.73 -5.02 -1.65
CA ALA A 385 16.50 -5.14 -0.21
C ALA A 385 17.81 -5.08 0.60
N LEU A 386 18.86 -5.74 0.14
CA LEU A 386 20.19 -5.68 0.76
C LEU A 386 20.78 -4.28 0.70
N PHE A 387 20.55 -3.55 -0.41
CA PHE A 387 20.93 -2.15 -0.51
C PHE A 387 20.21 -1.32 0.55
N LEU A 388 18.89 -1.46 0.70
CA LEU A 388 18.12 -0.74 1.71
C LEU A 388 18.58 -1.08 3.14
N ARG A 389 18.93 -2.32 3.42
CA ARG A 389 19.45 -2.77 4.71
C ARG A 389 20.70 -1.97 5.17
N GLU A 390 21.53 -1.51 4.24
CA GLU A 390 22.72 -0.70 4.53
C GLU A 390 22.39 0.68 5.15
N PHE A 391 21.13 1.10 5.14
CA PHE A 391 20.62 2.37 5.64
C PHE A 391 19.75 2.21 6.89
N VAL A 392 19.69 1.01 7.46
CA VAL A 392 18.94 0.69 8.69
C VAL A 392 19.91 0.27 9.78
N GLU A 393 19.96 1.02 10.91
CA GLU A 393 20.87 0.71 12.02
C GLU A 393 20.47 -0.57 12.79
N GLU A 394 19.15 -0.81 12.94
CA GLU A 394 18.60 -1.97 13.64
C GLU A 394 17.76 -2.85 12.68
N PRO A 395 18.37 -3.66 11.80
CA PRO A 395 17.63 -4.42 10.77
C PRO A 395 16.57 -5.39 11.33
N LYS A 396 16.69 -5.84 12.57
CA LYS A 396 15.67 -6.69 13.22
C LYS A 396 14.34 -5.98 13.49
N LYS A 397 14.32 -4.66 13.47
CA LYS A 397 13.09 -3.86 13.59
C LYS A 397 12.47 -3.52 12.23
N TRP A 398 13.14 -3.85 11.14
CA TRP A 398 12.79 -3.42 9.80
C TRP A 398 12.27 -4.57 8.93
N ALA A 399 11.29 -4.25 8.10
CA ALA A 399 10.86 -5.05 6.97
C ALA A 399 10.66 -4.16 5.74
N HIS A 400 11.25 -4.56 4.63
CA HIS A 400 10.95 -4.04 3.30
C HIS A 400 9.90 -4.90 2.63
N ILE A 401 8.86 -4.28 2.09
CA ILE A 401 7.77 -4.92 1.36
C ILE A 401 7.78 -4.42 -0.07
N ASP A 402 8.23 -5.26 -0.99
CA ASP A 402 8.21 -4.94 -2.43
C ASP A 402 6.83 -5.27 -2.99
N ILE A 403 6.06 -4.20 -3.27
CA ILE A 403 4.68 -4.27 -3.75
C ILE A 403 4.54 -4.04 -5.27
N ALA A 404 5.65 -4.08 -6.03
CA ALA A 404 5.63 -3.79 -7.46
C ALA A 404 4.65 -4.66 -8.26
N GLY A 405 4.45 -5.93 -7.86
CA GLY A 405 3.52 -6.83 -8.54
C GLY A 405 2.08 -6.73 -8.05
N VAL A 406 1.83 -6.13 -6.87
CA VAL A 406 0.50 -6.19 -6.21
C VAL A 406 -0.17 -4.83 -6.04
N ALA A 407 0.55 -3.73 -6.27
CA ALA A 407 0.03 -2.38 -6.09
C ALA A 407 -1.03 -1.98 -7.12
N TYR A 408 -1.00 -2.61 -8.29
CA TYR A 408 -1.86 -2.29 -9.42
C TYR A 408 -2.22 -3.56 -10.20
N ASN A 409 -3.42 -3.59 -10.73
CA ASN A 409 -3.91 -4.65 -11.59
C ASN A 409 -4.63 -4.05 -12.79
N ASN A 410 -4.39 -4.56 -14.00
CA ASN A 410 -4.96 -4.01 -15.24
C ASN A 410 -6.48 -4.06 -15.31
N GLU A 411 -7.14 -4.95 -14.56
CA GLU A 411 -8.61 -5.09 -14.56
C GLU A 411 -9.28 -4.09 -13.59
N ILE A 412 -8.68 -3.88 -12.41
CA ILE A 412 -9.31 -3.12 -11.32
C ILE A 412 -8.58 -1.82 -10.97
N GLY A 413 -7.44 -1.56 -11.61
CA GLY A 413 -6.57 -0.44 -11.27
C GLY A 413 -5.81 -0.65 -9.97
N ALA A 414 -5.56 0.40 -9.23
CA ALA A 414 -4.87 0.34 -7.94
C ALA A 414 -5.61 -0.53 -6.93
N THR A 415 -4.86 -1.26 -6.10
CA THR A 415 -5.38 -2.25 -5.16
C THR A 415 -5.52 -1.72 -3.73
N GLY A 416 -4.74 -0.73 -3.34
CA GLY A 416 -4.62 -0.26 -1.96
C GLY A 416 -3.89 -1.24 -1.05
N PHE A 417 -3.02 -2.07 -1.63
CA PHE A 417 -2.26 -3.11 -0.93
C PHE A 417 -1.48 -2.58 0.27
N GLY A 418 -1.52 -3.31 1.37
CA GLY A 418 -0.82 -3.01 2.62
C GLY A 418 -1.66 -2.21 3.62
N VAL A 419 -2.66 -1.46 3.19
CA VAL A 419 -3.51 -0.65 4.09
C VAL A 419 -4.23 -1.54 5.09
N ARG A 420 -4.96 -2.56 4.62
CA ARG A 420 -5.70 -3.49 5.48
C ARG A 420 -4.78 -4.27 6.42
N THR A 421 -3.67 -4.78 5.90
CA THR A 421 -2.68 -5.52 6.71
C THR A 421 -2.20 -4.70 7.89
N ILE A 422 -1.80 -3.45 7.69
CA ILE A 422 -1.33 -2.57 8.76
C ILE A 422 -2.45 -2.21 9.73
N ILE A 423 -3.63 -1.90 9.23
CA ILE A 423 -4.78 -1.56 10.08
C ILE A 423 -5.21 -2.74 10.94
N TYR A 424 -5.28 -3.95 10.40
CA TYR A 424 -5.62 -5.13 11.20
C TYR A 424 -4.58 -5.41 12.28
N TRP A 425 -3.30 -5.28 11.97
CA TRP A 425 -2.24 -5.39 12.98
C TRP A 425 -2.41 -4.37 14.10
N ILE A 426 -2.66 -3.11 13.77
CA ILE A 426 -2.88 -2.04 14.75
C ILE A 426 -4.11 -2.34 15.61
N LEU A 427 -5.26 -2.62 15.01
CA LEU A 427 -6.53 -2.85 15.72
C LEU A 427 -6.45 -4.04 16.68
N ASP A 428 -5.83 -5.15 16.26
CA ASP A 428 -5.64 -6.33 17.11
C ASP A 428 -4.68 -6.03 18.27
N THR A 429 -3.54 -5.38 17.99
CA THR A 429 -2.57 -4.99 19.05
C THR A 429 -3.23 -4.09 20.10
N LEU A 430 -4.09 -3.18 19.68
CA LEU A 430 -4.80 -2.27 20.56
C LEU A 430 -6.03 -2.93 21.22
N LYS A 431 -6.42 -4.13 20.82
CA LYS A 431 -7.67 -4.80 21.20
C LYS A 431 -8.90 -3.93 20.95
N PHE A 432 -8.86 -3.17 19.86
CA PHE A 432 -9.92 -2.25 19.45
C PHE A 432 -11.14 -3.00 18.93
N SER A 433 -10.91 -4.07 18.16
CA SER A 433 -11.93 -5.01 17.69
C SER A 433 -11.32 -6.40 17.58
N LYS A 434 -12.13 -7.45 17.70
CA LYS A 434 -11.70 -8.80 17.35
C LYS A 434 -11.66 -8.90 15.83
N ILE A 435 -10.46 -8.98 15.27
CA ILE A 435 -10.24 -9.25 13.85
C ILE A 435 -9.76 -10.68 13.72
N GLY A 436 -10.56 -11.53 13.07
CA GLY A 436 -10.26 -12.94 12.88
C GLY A 436 -10.26 -13.70 14.21
N GLY A 437 -11.46 -13.90 14.77
CA GLY A 437 -11.72 -14.55 16.07
C GLY A 437 -11.20 -15.95 16.24
#